data_3ec8d86ac2b39f892d007f9ea3e6647d
#
_entry.id   3ec8d86ac2b39f892d007f9ea3e6647d
#
_cell.length_a   1.000
_cell.length_b   1.000
_cell.length_c   1.000
_cell.angle_alpha   90.00
_cell.angle_beta   90.00
_cell.angle_gamma   90.00
#
_symmetry.space_group_name_H-M   'P 1'
#
loop_
_entity.id
_entity.type
_entity.pdbx_description
1 polymer ?
#
loop_
_entity_poly.entity_id
_entity_poly.type
_entity_poly.pdbx_seq_one_letter_code
_entity_poly.pdbx_strand_id
1 'polypeptide(L)'
;MLTISEVKKNYTKKDFIVDNLMKSSGIYCLVARPKVGKSLFGLQLAHSIANGTIFLGFKTNPSPILYISTEMSSMQICERIEKMNLNFTDDNFFIEDQASKDRKLNHMDLQLVFQDFALNHNGKFIIVDMFTGV
;
A
#
# COMPACT_ATOMS: atom_id res chain seq x y z
N MET A 1 21.46 -24.29 0.33
CA MET A 1 21.69 -23.71 -1.02
C MET A 1 20.64 -24.23 -1.98
N LEU A 2 20.15 -23.37 -2.85
CA LEU A 2 19.18 -23.73 -3.89
C LEU A 2 19.84 -23.64 -5.26
N THR A 3 19.56 -24.61 -6.11
CA THR A 3 19.96 -24.55 -7.51
C THR A 3 18.98 -23.67 -8.29
N ILE A 4 19.40 -23.19 -9.46
CA ILE A 4 18.50 -22.40 -10.31
C ILE A 4 17.26 -23.20 -10.73
N SER A 5 17.41 -24.51 -10.93
CA SER A 5 16.30 -25.39 -11.29
C SER A 5 15.27 -25.49 -10.16
N GLU A 6 15.73 -25.56 -8.91
CA GLU A 6 14.86 -25.60 -7.74
C GLU A 6 14.10 -24.27 -7.58
N VAL A 7 14.78 -23.15 -7.79
CA VAL A 7 14.15 -21.82 -7.75
C VAL A 7 13.07 -21.70 -8.84
N LYS A 8 13.38 -22.11 -10.07
CA LYS A 8 12.42 -22.05 -11.20
C LYS A 8 11.20 -22.94 -10.96
N LYS A 9 11.39 -24.09 -10.29
CA LYS A 9 10.33 -25.05 -10.00
C LYS A 9 9.27 -24.48 -9.03
N ASN A 10 9.72 -23.60 -8.12
CA ASN A 10 8.89 -22.99 -7.10
C ASN A 10 8.38 -21.60 -7.51
N TYR A 11 8.76 -21.11 -8.69
CA TYR A 11 8.35 -19.79 -9.18
C TYR A 11 6.93 -19.87 -9.73
N THR A 12 6.05 -19.02 -9.20
CA THR A 12 4.68 -18.87 -9.71
C THR A 12 4.39 -17.41 -10.00
N LYS A 13 3.73 -17.13 -11.14
CA LYS A 13 3.32 -15.77 -11.51
C LYS A 13 2.25 -15.18 -10.59
N LYS A 14 1.65 -16.01 -9.72
CA LYS A 14 0.60 -15.59 -8.76
C LYS A 14 1.16 -14.72 -7.63
N ASP A 15 2.48 -14.60 -7.51
CA ASP A 15 3.14 -13.88 -6.44
C ASP A 15 3.28 -12.36 -6.71
N PHE A 16 2.67 -11.86 -7.77
CA PHE A 16 2.67 -10.42 -8.06
C PHE A 16 1.37 -9.75 -7.60
N ILE A 17 1.48 -8.57 -6.97
CA ILE A 17 0.34 -7.71 -6.69
C ILE A 17 0.09 -6.75 -7.88
N VAL A 18 1.15 -6.30 -8.52
CA VAL A 18 1.11 -5.64 -9.82
C VAL A 18 1.98 -6.48 -10.76
N ASP A 19 1.38 -7.08 -11.77
CA ASP A 19 2.07 -8.03 -12.64
C ASP A 19 3.36 -7.45 -13.22
N ASN A 20 4.44 -8.23 -13.11
CA ASN A 20 5.77 -7.89 -13.59
C ASN A 20 6.40 -6.62 -12.99
N LEU A 21 5.75 -5.98 -12.02
CA LEU A 21 6.25 -4.76 -11.40
C LEU A 21 6.47 -4.91 -9.90
N MET A 22 5.48 -5.40 -9.17
CA MET A 22 5.54 -5.52 -7.70
C MET A 22 5.10 -6.89 -7.24
N LYS A 23 5.95 -7.56 -6.49
CA LYS A 23 5.64 -8.86 -5.87
C LYS A 23 4.76 -8.67 -4.64
N SER A 24 3.94 -9.68 -4.34
CA SER A 24 3.06 -9.67 -3.16
C SER A 24 3.81 -9.67 -1.83
N SER A 25 5.04 -10.17 -1.81
CA SER A 25 5.86 -10.28 -0.60
C SER A 25 7.07 -9.34 -0.61
N GLY A 26 7.13 -8.38 -1.51
CA GLY A 26 8.24 -7.45 -1.62
C GLY A 26 8.07 -6.19 -0.80
N ILE A 27 9.18 -5.50 -0.55
CA ILE A 27 9.21 -4.14 0.00
C ILE A 27 9.74 -3.23 -1.09
N TYR A 28 9.01 -2.16 -1.37
CA TYR A 28 9.35 -1.21 -2.43
C TYR A 28 9.41 0.20 -1.86
N CYS A 29 10.33 1.00 -2.36
CA CYS A 29 10.50 2.36 -1.92
C CYS A 29 10.41 3.31 -3.12
N LEU A 30 9.51 4.29 -3.03
CA LEU A 30 9.42 5.38 -3.99
C LEU A 30 10.15 6.59 -3.41
N VAL A 31 11.23 6.98 -4.05
CA VAL A 31 12.02 8.12 -3.62
C VAL A 31 11.84 9.26 -4.62
N ALA A 32 11.48 10.42 -4.12
CA ALA A 32 11.31 11.62 -4.93
C ALA A 32 11.49 12.86 -4.05
N ARG A 33 11.72 13.99 -4.69
CA ARG A 33 11.77 15.27 -4.00
C ARG A 33 10.41 15.61 -3.37
N PRO A 34 10.36 16.37 -2.27
CA PRO A 34 9.08 16.84 -1.73
C PRO A 34 8.25 17.56 -2.79
N LYS A 35 6.93 17.43 -2.71
CA LYS A 35 5.94 18.11 -3.56
C LYS A 35 5.99 17.75 -5.06
N VAL A 36 6.53 16.58 -5.43
CA VAL A 36 6.50 16.11 -6.82
C VAL A 36 5.35 15.14 -7.11
N GLY A 37 4.41 14.96 -6.19
CA GLY A 37 3.24 14.13 -6.40
C GLY A 37 3.35 12.70 -5.91
N LYS A 38 4.23 12.40 -4.96
CA LYS A 38 4.37 11.04 -4.38
C LYS A 38 3.06 10.54 -3.78
N SER A 39 2.35 11.38 -3.03
CA SER A 39 1.08 11.00 -2.42
C SER A 39 0.01 10.73 -3.47
N LEU A 40 -0.01 11.51 -4.56
CA LEU A 40 -0.92 11.28 -5.68
C LEU A 40 -0.63 9.94 -6.35
N PHE A 41 0.65 9.63 -6.56
CA PHE A 41 1.07 8.34 -7.10
C PHE A 41 0.66 7.19 -6.18
N GLY A 42 0.90 7.33 -4.87
CA GLY A 42 0.53 6.32 -3.88
C GLY A 42 -0.96 6.05 -3.82
N LEU A 43 -1.78 7.09 -3.88
CA LEU A 43 -3.24 6.95 -3.90
C LEU A 43 -3.74 6.33 -5.20
N GLN A 44 -3.14 6.65 -6.34
CA GLN A 44 -3.48 6.00 -7.62
C GLN A 44 -3.11 4.52 -7.63
N LEU A 45 -1.95 4.18 -7.11
CA LEU A 45 -1.53 2.79 -6.96
C LEU A 45 -2.48 2.04 -6.03
N ALA A 46 -2.83 2.63 -4.89
CA ALA A 46 -3.80 2.07 -3.94
C ALA A 46 -5.15 1.80 -4.60
N HIS A 47 -5.64 2.76 -5.37
CA HIS A 47 -6.91 2.63 -6.08
C HIS A 47 -6.90 1.47 -7.08
N SER A 48 -5.84 1.36 -7.86
CA SER A 48 -5.71 0.28 -8.85
C SER A 48 -5.64 -1.09 -8.18
N ILE A 49 -4.86 -1.23 -7.10
CA ILE A 49 -4.76 -2.51 -6.38
C ILE A 49 -6.06 -2.84 -5.66
N ALA A 50 -6.68 -1.86 -5.00
CA ALA A 50 -7.93 -2.10 -4.28
C ALA A 50 -9.05 -2.57 -5.19
N ASN A 51 -9.11 -2.05 -6.41
CA ASN A 51 -10.19 -2.34 -7.38
C ASN A 51 -9.77 -3.34 -8.48
N GLY A 52 -8.53 -3.78 -8.51
CA GLY A 52 -8.05 -4.71 -9.53
C GLY A 52 -7.99 -4.11 -10.93
N THR A 53 -7.74 -2.81 -11.05
CA THR A 53 -7.64 -2.12 -12.32
C THR A 53 -6.20 -2.02 -12.80
N ILE A 54 -6.01 -1.70 -14.09
CA ILE A 54 -4.68 -1.58 -14.68
C ILE A 54 -3.94 -0.37 -14.09
N PHE A 55 -2.68 -0.58 -13.71
CA PHE A 55 -1.79 0.47 -13.22
C PHE A 55 -0.55 0.54 -14.12
N LEU A 56 -0.32 1.70 -14.73
CA LEU A 56 0.79 1.94 -15.67
C LEU A 56 0.92 0.87 -16.75
N GLY A 57 -0.22 0.35 -17.23
CA GLY A 57 -0.25 -0.70 -18.25
C GLY A 57 -0.12 -2.12 -17.71
N PHE A 58 0.05 -2.31 -16.41
CA PHE A 58 0.16 -3.61 -15.76
C PHE A 58 -1.15 -4.01 -15.07
N LYS A 59 -1.48 -5.29 -15.15
CA LYS A 59 -2.62 -5.84 -14.39
C LYS A 59 -2.29 -5.86 -12.90
N THR A 60 -3.31 -5.63 -12.09
CA THR A 60 -3.20 -5.73 -10.64
C THR A 60 -4.04 -6.90 -10.13
N ASN A 61 -3.63 -7.45 -9.00
CA ASN A 61 -4.40 -8.47 -8.29
C ASN A 61 -5.06 -7.80 -7.09
N PRO A 62 -6.42 -7.76 -7.03
CA PRO A 62 -7.12 -7.00 -6.00
C PRO A 62 -6.71 -7.40 -4.59
N SER A 63 -6.49 -6.40 -3.76
CA SER A 63 -6.21 -6.57 -2.33
C SER A 63 -6.70 -5.34 -1.58
N PRO A 64 -7.21 -5.51 -0.37
CA PRO A 64 -7.39 -4.37 0.52
C PRO A 64 -6.07 -3.65 0.75
N ILE A 65 -6.16 -2.35 0.97
CA ILE A 65 -5.01 -1.47 1.19
C ILE A 65 -5.09 -0.86 2.57
N LEU A 66 -3.99 -0.89 3.31
CA LEU A 66 -3.80 -0.06 4.48
C LEU A 66 -2.88 1.10 4.11
N TYR A 67 -3.39 2.31 4.26
CA TYR A 67 -2.65 3.54 3.97
C TYR A 67 -2.28 4.22 5.28
N ILE A 68 -0.99 4.25 5.59
CA ILE A 68 -0.48 4.89 6.79
C ILE A 68 0.06 6.25 6.39
N SER A 69 -0.53 7.31 6.92
CA SER A 69 -0.11 8.68 6.63
C SER A 69 0.53 9.32 7.85
N THR A 70 1.72 9.85 7.67
CA THR A 70 2.45 10.60 8.70
C THR A 70 2.39 12.11 8.49
N GLU A 71 2.02 12.56 7.31
CA GLU A 71 1.95 13.99 6.99
C GLU A 71 0.54 14.51 6.78
N MET A 72 -0.30 13.72 6.13
CA MET A 72 -1.69 14.13 5.83
C MET A 72 -2.65 13.55 6.85
N SER A 73 -3.59 14.37 7.31
CA SER A 73 -4.72 13.90 8.09
C SER A 73 -5.66 13.08 7.23
N SER A 74 -6.53 12.30 7.86
CA SER A 74 -7.56 11.53 7.15
C SER A 74 -8.47 12.42 6.32
N MET A 75 -8.78 13.63 6.79
CA MET A 75 -9.58 14.59 6.02
C MET A 75 -8.86 15.05 4.76
N GLN A 76 -7.56 15.33 4.86
CA GLN A 76 -6.77 15.73 3.68
C GLN A 76 -6.67 14.60 2.66
N ILE A 77 -6.53 13.36 3.12
CA ILE A 77 -6.55 12.19 2.24
C ILE A 77 -7.90 12.08 1.55
N CYS A 78 -8.98 12.24 2.27
CA CYS A 78 -10.34 12.21 1.73
C CYS A 78 -10.56 13.28 0.66
N GLU A 79 -10.12 14.50 0.92
CA GLU A 79 -10.19 15.60 -0.05
C GLU A 79 -9.45 15.26 -1.36
N ARG A 80 -8.27 14.67 -1.25
CA ARG A 80 -7.49 14.24 -2.42
C ARG A 80 -8.17 13.13 -3.19
N ILE A 81 -8.73 12.16 -2.49
CA ILE A 81 -9.49 11.05 -3.09
C ILE A 81 -10.67 11.61 -3.90
N GLU A 82 -11.39 12.57 -3.35
CA GLU A 82 -12.50 13.22 -4.04
C GLU A 82 -12.04 14.01 -5.28
N LYS A 83 -10.99 14.80 -5.15
CA LYS A 83 -10.44 15.58 -6.27
C LYS A 83 -9.91 14.69 -7.40
N MET A 84 -9.39 13.54 -7.08
CA MET A 84 -8.88 12.58 -8.06
C MET A 84 -9.96 11.67 -8.62
N ASN A 85 -11.19 11.76 -8.13
CA ASN A 85 -12.31 10.87 -8.49
C ASN A 85 -11.98 9.38 -8.27
N LEU A 86 -11.29 9.07 -7.19
CA LEU A 86 -10.99 7.70 -6.83
C LEU A 86 -12.14 7.08 -6.03
N ASN A 87 -12.43 5.82 -6.29
CA ASN A 87 -13.51 5.09 -5.62
C ASN A 87 -12.93 4.00 -4.74
N PHE A 88 -13.15 4.13 -3.43
CA PHE A 88 -12.83 3.09 -2.47
C PHE A 88 -14.08 2.67 -1.71
N THR A 89 -14.07 1.45 -1.19
CA THR A 89 -15.13 0.93 -0.32
C THR A 89 -14.61 0.77 1.11
N ASP A 90 -15.51 0.58 2.05
CA ASP A 90 -15.14 0.33 3.45
C ASP A 90 -14.37 -0.98 3.64
N ASP A 91 -14.43 -1.88 2.65
CA ASP A 91 -13.79 -3.19 2.71
C ASP A 91 -12.43 -3.25 2.01
N ASN A 92 -12.08 -2.23 1.22
CA ASN A 92 -10.86 -2.30 0.42
C ASN A 92 -9.83 -1.19 0.69
N PHE A 93 -10.17 -0.22 1.53
CA PHE A 93 -9.24 0.88 1.84
C PHE A 93 -9.37 1.30 3.30
N PHE A 94 -8.27 1.25 4.02
CA PHE A 94 -8.17 1.59 5.43
C PHE A 94 -7.10 2.65 5.63
N ILE A 95 -7.35 3.60 6.52
CA ILE A 95 -6.43 4.70 6.80
C ILE A 95 -5.98 4.63 8.25
N GLU A 96 -4.68 4.68 8.48
CA GLU A 96 -4.09 4.93 9.78
C GLU A 96 -3.46 6.33 9.74
N ASP A 97 -4.15 7.28 10.35
CA ASP A 97 -3.76 8.69 10.36
C ASP A 97 -2.83 8.97 11.55
N GLN A 98 -1.53 9.01 11.28
CA GLN A 98 -0.53 9.37 12.28
C GLN A 98 -0.36 10.88 12.41
N ALA A 99 -0.75 11.64 11.40
CA ALA A 99 -0.56 13.10 11.38
C ALA A 99 -1.43 13.82 12.41
N SER A 100 -2.66 13.32 12.65
CA SER A 100 -3.63 13.93 13.57
C SER A 100 -3.51 13.43 15.00
N LYS A 101 -2.65 12.46 15.28
CA LYS A 101 -2.53 11.89 16.63
C LYS A 101 -1.55 12.66 17.48
N ASP A 102 -1.96 12.98 18.71
CA ASP A 102 -1.08 13.58 19.71
C ASP A 102 0.06 12.63 20.07
N ARG A 103 -0.24 11.34 20.12
CA ARG A 103 0.74 10.29 20.37
C ARG A 103 0.88 9.39 19.14
N LYS A 104 2.08 9.34 18.58
CA LYS A 104 2.39 8.44 17.46
C LYS A 104 2.38 6.99 17.94
N LEU A 105 1.97 6.09 17.06
CA LEU A 105 2.04 4.66 17.34
C LEU A 105 3.50 4.23 17.48
N ASN A 106 3.77 3.44 18.50
CA ASN A 106 5.07 2.82 18.68
C ASN A 106 5.17 1.54 17.82
N HIS A 107 6.31 0.89 17.85
CA HIS A 107 6.55 -0.32 17.08
C HIS A 107 5.54 -1.44 17.37
N MET A 108 5.20 -1.65 18.64
CA MET A 108 4.24 -2.67 19.04
C MET A 108 2.82 -2.34 18.57
N ASP A 109 2.42 -1.08 18.66
CA ASP A 109 1.12 -0.63 18.19
C ASP A 109 0.98 -0.84 16.68
N LEU A 110 2.02 -0.53 15.91
CA LEU A 110 2.04 -0.77 14.46
C LEU A 110 1.95 -2.25 14.13
N GLN A 111 2.63 -3.12 14.88
CA GLN A 111 2.49 -4.55 14.69
C GLN A 111 1.05 -5.03 14.87
N LEU A 112 0.36 -4.52 15.89
CA LEU A 112 -1.04 -4.86 16.13
C LEU A 112 -1.93 -4.40 14.98
N VAL A 113 -1.70 -3.19 14.47
CA VAL A 113 -2.43 -2.67 13.31
C VAL A 113 -2.21 -3.55 12.08
N PHE A 114 -0.97 -3.95 11.82
CA PHE A 114 -0.65 -4.83 10.68
C PHE A 114 -1.29 -6.21 10.83
N GLN A 115 -1.26 -6.78 12.03
CA GLN A 115 -1.89 -8.07 12.31
C GLN A 115 -3.40 -8.02 12.12
N ASP A 116 -4.04 -6.99 12.64
CA ASP A 116 -5.49 -6.79 12.45
C ASP A 116 -5.84 -6.68 10.96
N PHE A 117 -5.08 -5.88 10.22
CA PHE A 117 -5.28 -5.72 8.78
C PHE A 117 -5.13 -7.04 8.03
N ALA A 118 -4.07 -7.80 8.32
CA ALA A 118 -3.81 -9.07 7.65
C ALA A 118 -4.84 -10.14 8.00
N LEU A 119 -5.18 -10.27 9.28
CA LEU A 119 -6.02 -11.37 9.78
C LEU A 119 -7.52 -11.11 9.63
N ASN A 120 -7.96 -9.89 9.89
CA ASN A 120 -9.38 -9.56 9.93
C ASN A 120 -9.90 -8.89 8.66
N HIS A 121 -9.01 -8.35 7.82
CA HIS A 121 -9.37 -7.65 6.59
C HIS A 121 -8.76 -8.28 5.33
N ASN A 122 -8.08 -9.42 5.47
CA ASN A 122 -7.40 -10.13 4.37
C ASN A 122 -6.44 -9.21 3.60
N GLY A 123 -5.81 -8.29 4.30
CA GLY A 123 -4.93 -7.30 3.71
C GLY A 123 -3.57 -7.86 3.33
N LYS A 124 -3.08 -7.46 2.17
CA LYS A 124 -1.79 -7.90 1.62
C LYS A 124 -0.89 -6.76 1.18
N PHE A 125 -1.38 -5.52 1.22
CA PHE A 125 -0.63 -4.38 0.73
C PHE A 125 -0.75 -3.20 1.68
N ILE A 126 0.39 -2.64 2.07
CA ILE A 126 0.47 -1.50 2.99
C ILE A 126 1.28 -0.41 2.31
N ILE A 127 0.75 0.80 2.30
CA ILE A 127 1.45 1.99 1.83
C ILE A 127 1.77 2.86 3.03
N VAL A 128 3.03 3.23 3.19
CA VAL A 128 3.46 4.19 4.21
C VAL A 128 3.87 5.48 3.51
N ASP A 129 3.14 6.54 3.76
CA ASP A 129 3.37 7.87 3.20
C ASP A 129 3.48 8.88 4.34
N MET A 130 4.57 9.34 4.68
CA MET A 130 5.93 9.32 4.17
C MET A 130 6.82 8.56 5.17
N PHE A 131 7.75 7.79 4.70
CA PHE A 131 8.74 7.18 5.56
C PHE A 131 9.92 8.14 5.72
N THR A 132 10.03 8.75 6.90
CA THR A 132 11.23 9.49 7.31
C THR A 132 12.07 8.52 8.12
N GLY A 133 12.68 7.58 7.44
CA GLY A 133 13.50 6.59 8.09
C GLY A 133 14.79 7.19 8.61
N VAL A 134 14.96 7.09 9.87
CA VAL A 134 16.24 7.42 10.47
C VAL A 134 16.71 6.27 11.27
#